data_3d9c7794ec0bc37e1a65e69cb3b82174
#
_entry.id   3d9c7794ec0bc37e1a65e69cb3b82174
#
_cell.length_a   1.000
_cell.length_b   1.000
_cell.length_c   1.000
_cell.angle_alpha   90.00
_cell.angle_beta   90.00
_cell.angle_gamma   90.00
#
_symmetry.space_group_name_H-M   'P 1'
#
loop_
_entity.id
_entity.type
_entity.pdbx_description
1 polymer ?
#
loop_
_entity_poly.entity_id
_entity_poly.type
_entity_poly.pdbx_seq_one_letter_code
_entity_poly.pdbx_strand_id
1 'polypeptide(L)'
;TMMNTSLLQKSGLATLQVAQILAGLEPGNRIPTVTELSEQCEMARGNIQIALNNLKQNHVIRLESHGQNGTIATEIDYVAMAQYCSNTGLTCVMPMPYGLRYEGLASGLYEELNQKGVTGAIAFMRGSGYRLNCVEEGRFHLCVMSQLAFEHYAQEGKDIQLIAAFGPQSYVEQHRVFVRPDFKGDWQNCKVGVDASSVDQEMLTRFCFADKPVQYVPIIYSQLVPFLPVSYTHLRAHETTLH
;
A
#
# COMPACT_ATOMS: atom_id res chain seq x y z
N THR A 1 -13.39 2.79 11.18
CA THR A 1 -13.92 1.63 11.94
C THR A 1 -13.34 1.74 13.33
N MET A 2 -14.14 2.09 14.32
CA MET A 2 -13.70 2.11 15.72
C MET A 2 -13.20 0.71 16.06
N MET A 3 -11.89 0.57 16.28
CA MET A 3 -11.30 -0.65 16.81
C MET A 3 -11.94 -0.92 18.19
N ASN A 4 -12.25 -2.18 18.42
CA ASN A 4 -12.82 -2.63 19.70
C ASN A 4 -11.73 -2.57 20.78
N THR A 5 -11.47 -1.36 21.28
CA THR A 5 -10.45 -1.03 22.28
C THR A 5 -10.68 -1.71 23.63
N SER A 6 -11.81 -2.39 23.80
CA SER A 6 -12.19 -3.06 25.04
C SER A 6 -11.42 -4.36 25.33
N LEU A 7 -10.70 -4.91 24.35
CA LEU A 7 -9.94 -6.16 24.48
C LEU A 7 -8.48 -5.96 24.83
N LEU A 8 -7.94 -4.74 24.72
CA LEU A 8 -6.57 -4.42 25.10
C LEU A 8 -6.52 -3.92 26.54
N GLN A 9 -5.62 -4.48 27.35
CA GLN A 9 -5.29 -3.86 28.64
C GLN A 9 -4.71 -2.45 28.36
N LYS A 10 -4.99 -1.47 29.24
CA LYS A 10 -4.54 -0.08 29.10
C LYS A 10 -3.04 0.05 28.85
N SER A 11 -2.22 -0.84 29.43
CA SER A 11 -0.76 -0.89 29.21
C SER A 11 -0.40 -1.34 27.79
N GLY A 12 -1.12 -2.27 27.18
CA GLY A 12 -0.90 -2.72 25.81
C GLY A 12 -1.25 -1.62 24.81
N LEU A 13 -2.34 -0.89 25.04
CA LEU A 13 -2.72 0.24 24.20
C LEU A 13 -1.70 1.39 24.30
N ALA A 14 -1.18 1.67 25.51
CA ALA A 14 -0.11 2.65 25.71
C ALA A 14 1.17 2.25 24.94
N THR A 15 1.56 0.99 24.99
CA THR A 15 2.72 0.49 24.27
C THR A 15 2.56 0.65 22.76
N LEU A 16 1.38 0.33 22.21
CA LEU A 16 1.07 0.49 20.79
C LEU A 16 1.17 1.96 20.37
N GLN A 17 0.52 2.87 21.09
CA GLN A 17 0.52 4.30 20.73
C GLN A 17 1.91 4.93 20.87
N VAL A 18 2.65 4.60 21.92
CA VAL A 18 4.04 5.06 22.09
C VAL A 18 4.93 4.52 20.98
N ALA A 19 4.79 3.23 20.61
CA ALA A 19 5.55 2.63 19.52
C ALA A 19 5.26 3.33 18.18
N GLN A 20 4.00 3.67 17.88
CA GLN A 20 3.63 4.39 16.67
C GLN A 20 4.28 5.78 16.58
N ILE A 21 4.35 6.52 17.71
CA ILE A 21 5.01 7.82 17.73
C ILE A 21 6.52 7.66 17.53
N LEU A 22 7.15 6.69 18.21
CA LEU A 22 8.59 6.48 18.15
C LEU A 22 9.05 5.87 16.81
N ALA A 23 8.19 5.15 16.11
CA ALA A 23 8.50 4.60 14.80
C ALA A 23 8.77 5.68 13.73
N GLY A 24 8.25 6.88 13.92
CA GLY A 24 8.52 8.04 13.05
C GLY A 24 9.84 8.75 13.33
N LEU A 25 10.63 8.30 14.32
CA LEU A 25 11.91 8.91 14.68
C LEU A 25 13.07 8.17 14.00
N GLU A 26 14.19 8.90 13.84
CA GLU A 26 15.45 8.33 13.40
C GLU A 26 16.42 8.20 14.60
N PRO A 27 17.39 7.25 14.56
CA PRO A 27 18.47 7.20 15.54
C PRO A 27 19.20 8.55 15.63
N GLY A 28 19.38 9.04 16.85
CA GLY A 28 19.90 10.38 17.12
C GLY A 28 18.82 11.41 17.40
N ASN A 29 17.56 11.15 17.11
CA ASN A 29 16.47 12.07 17.43
C ASN A 29 16.15 12.05 18.93
N ARG A 30 15.75 13.22 19.44
CA ARG A 30 15.17 13.35 20.76
C ARG A 30 13.76 12.75 20.78
N ILE A 31 13.46 11.88 21.73
CA ILE A 31 12.11 11.40 21.94
C ILE A 31 11.27 12.43 22.70
N PRO A 32 9.93 12.46 22.51
CA PRO A 32 9.06 13.25 23.34
C PRO A 32 9.19 12.83 24.82
N THR A 33 9.03 13.78 25.73
CA THR A 33 9.04 13.51 27.18
C THR A 33 7.83 12.64 27.57
N VAL A 34 7.91 12.02 28.75
CA VAL A 34 6.78 11.25 29.31
C VAL A 34 5.51 12.11 29.40
N THR A 35 5.67 13.41 29.67
CA THR A 35 4.54 14.35 29.73
C THR A 35 3.94 14.58 28.33
N GLU A 36 4.77 14.89 27.35
CA GLU A 36 4.33 15.07 25.95
C GLU A 36 3.67 13.80 25.38
N LEU A 37 4.26 12.62 25.64
CA LEU A 37 3.66 11.34 25.26
C LEU A 37 2.33 11.07 25.99
N SER A 38 2.23 11.45 27.28
CA SER A 38 1.00 11.32 28.07
C SER A 38 -0.15 12.15 27.48
N GLU A 39 0.17 13.36 27.01
CA GLU A 39 -0.77 14.27 26.36
C GLU A 39 -1.17 13.76 24.96
N GLN A 40 -0.19 13.38 24.14
CA GLN A 40 -0.43 12.86 22.78
C GLN A 40 -1.23 11.55 22.75
N CYS A 41 -0.97 10.66 23.71
CA CYS A 41 -1.67 9.38 23.82
C CYS A 41 -2.96 9.45 24.64
N GLU A 42 -3.27 10.59 25.25
CA GLU A 42 -4.38 10.74 26.21
C GLU A 42 -4.35 9.69 27.34
N MET A 43 -3.14 9.38 27.85
CA MET A 43 -2.92 8.31 28.83
C MET A 43 -2.14 8.80 30.05
N ALA A 44 -2.36 8.13 31.19
CA ALA A 44 -1.61 8.42 32.42
C ALA A 44 -0.10 8.19 32.22
N ARG A 45 0.72 9.07 32.79
CA ARG A 45 2.20 9.01 32.75
C ARG A 45 2.76 7.64 33.14
N GLY A 46 2.15 6.96 34.11
CA GLY A 46 2.55 5.62 34.54
C GLY A 46 2.43 4.58 33.41
N ASN A 47 1.38 4.65 32.59
CA ASN A 47 1.21 3.75 31.44
C ASN A 47 2.25 4.03 30.36
N ILE A 48 2.58 5.30 30.10
CA ILE A 48 3.65 5.71 29.18
C ILE A 48 5.02 5.20 29.66
N GLN A 49 5.30 5.31 30.96
CA GLN A 49 6.55 4.80 31.54
C GLN A 49 6.67 3.28 31.37
N ILE A 50 5.59 2.55 31.61
CA ILE A 50 5.53 1.09 31.38
C ILE A 50 5.78 0.78 29.90
N ALA A 51 5.14 1.51 29.00
CA ALA A 51 5.30 1.34 27.55
C ALA A 51 6.76 1.54 27.11
N LEU A 52 7.40 2.64 27.53
CA LEU A 52 8.80 2.91 27.24
C LEU A 52 9.72 1.83 27.82
N ASN A 53 9.46 1.37 29.06
CA ASN A 53 10.23 0.29 29.65
C ASN A 53 10.07 -1.03 28.90
N ASN A 54 8.87 -1.36 28.44
CA ASN A 54 8.63 -2.55 27.63
C ASN A 54 9.44 -2.51 26.32
N LEU A 55 9.40 -1.41 25.59
CA LEU A 55 10.16 -1.24 24.36
C LEU A 55 11.66 -1.35 24.58
N LYS A 56 12.18 -0.79 25.71
CA LYS A 56 13.60 -0.90 26.09
C LYS A 56 13.99 -2.32 26.46
N GLN A 57 13.20 -3.00 27.30
CA GLN A 57 13.50 -4.35 27.78
C GLN A 57 13.48 -5.38 26.64
N ASN A 58 12.64 -5.16 25.64
CA ASN A 58 12.58 -6.00 24.45
C ASN A 58 13.55 -5.57 23.33
N HIS A 59 14.50 -4.68 23.64
CA HIS A 59 15.52 -4.19 22.72
C HIS A 59 14.96 -3.54 21.44
N VAL A 60 13.72 -3.08 21.48
CA VAL A 60 13.07 -2.37 20.34
C VAL A 60 13.68 -1.00 20.16
N ILE A 61 14.09 -0.36 21.26
CA ILE A 61 14.69 0.97 21.29
C ILE A 61 15.75 1.08 22.38
N ARG A 62 16.86 1.74 22.06
CA ARG A 62 17.86 2.15 23.03
C ARG A 62 17.75 3.65 23.27
N LEU A 63 17.65 4.03 24.55
CA LEU A 63 17.48 5.42 24.97
C LEU A 63 18.65 5.84 25.87
N GLU A 64 19.19 7.03 25.60
CA GLU A 64 20.22 7.66 26.42
C GLU A 64 19.73 9.05 26.90
N SER A 65 19.95 9.32 28.21
CA SER A 65 19.57 10.61 28.78
C SER A 65 20.73 11.61 28.62
N HIS A 66 20.44 12.76 28.05
CA HIS A 66 21.37 13.85 27.84
C HIS A 66 21.07 15.08 28.75
N GLY A 67 20.56 14.84 29.95
CA GLY A 67 20.26 15.88 30.92
C GLY A 67 19.24 16.90 30.38
N GLN A 68 19.62 18.17 30.30
CA GLN A 68 18.74 19.24 29.81
C GLN A 68 18.35 19.08 28.33
N ASN A 69 19.12 18.33 27.54
CA ASN A 69 18.83 18.07 26.13
C ASN A 69 17.78 16.95 25.94
N GLY A 70 17.29 16.37 27.03
CA GLY A 70 16.27 15.34 26.99
C GLY A 70 16.83 13.93 26.79
N THR A 71 15.99 13.02 26.31
CA THR A 71 16.32 11.63 26.03
C THR A 71 16.40 11.42 24.53
N ILE A 72 17.46 10.77 24.07
CA ILE A 72 17.73 10.51 22.65
C ILE A 72 17.56 9.02 22.38
N ALA A 73 16.94 8.68 21.27
CA ALA A 73 16.90 7.32 20.73
C ALA A 73 18.22 7.06 19.98
N THR A 74 19.12 6.28 20.57
CA THR A 74 20.41 5.95 19.95
C THR A 74 20.32 4.81 18.97
N GLU A 75 19.39 3.87 19.19
CA GLU A 75 19.10 2.74 18.30
C GLU A 75 17.60 2.50 18.26
N ILE A 76 17.08 2.16 17.08
CA ILE A 76 15.69 1.76 16.86
C ILE A 76 15.71 0.51 15.97
N ASP A 77 15.20 -0.60 16.49
CA ASP A 77 14.91 -1.78 15.69
C ASP A 77 13.52 -1.63 15.08
N TYR A 78 13.46 -1.15 13.84
CA TYR A 78 12.19 -0.92 13.14
C TYR A 78 11.43 -2.20 12.85
N VAL A 79 12.09 -3.36 12.73
CA VAL A 79 11.44 -4.65 12.53
C VAL A 79 10.71 -5.07 13.81
N ALA A 80 11.40 -5.00 14.95
CA ALA A 80 10.78 -5.24 16.24
C ALA A 80 9.71 -4.18 16.57
N MET A 81 9.96 -2.90 16.26
CA MET A 81 9.02 -1.79 16.45
C MET A 81 7.70 -2.04 15.71
N ALA A 82 7.73 -2.54 14.48
CA ALA A 82 6.54 -2.85 13.69
C ALA A 82 5.59 -3.84 14.39
N GLN A 83 6.10 -4.74 15.21
CA GLN A 83 5.29 -5.69 15.99
C GLN A 83 4.47 -4.99 17.09
N TYR A 84 4.96 -3.85 17.56
CA TYR A 84 4.28 -3.04 18.59
C TYR A 84 3.36 -1.97 18.00
N CYS A 85 3.60 -1.57 16.75
CA CYS A 85 2.81 -0.51 16.09
C CYS A 85 1.43 -0.99 15.62
N SER A 86 1.20 -2.28 15.52
CA SER A 86 -0.05 -2.84 15.00
C SER A 86 -0.37 -4.18 15.65
N ASN A 87 -1.59 -4.34 16.13
CA ASN A 87 -2.11 -5.63 16.58
C ASN A 87 -2.38 -6.60 15.42
N THR A 88 -2.39 -6.11 14.19
CA THR A 88 -2.70 -6.89 12.97
C THR A 88 -1.45 -7.20 12.16
N GLY A 89 -0.26 -6.77 12.61
CA GLY A 89 0.97 -6.86 11.83
C GLY A 89 0.99 -5.90 10.63
N LEU A 90 1.89 -6.13 9.70
CA LEU A 90 2.00 -5.35 8.47
C LEU A 90 0.95 -5.83 7.46
N THR A 91 0.10 -4.92 6.98
CA THR A 91 -0.92 -5.24 5.99
C THR A 91 -0.60 -4.60 4.64
N CYS A 92 -0.68 -5.39 3.59
CA CYS A 92 -0.42 -4.96 2.21
C CYS A 92 -1.64 -5.25 1.34
N VAL A 93 -2.03 -4.29 0.49
CA VAL A 93 -3.04 -4.51 -0.54
C VAL A 93 -2.39 -4.51 -1.92
N MET A 94 -2.61 -5.56 -2.69
CA MET A 94 -1.99 -5.82 -3.98
C MET A 94 -3.02 -5.88 -5.11
N PRO A 95 -2.60 -5.76 -6.38
CA PRO A 95 -3.45 -6.10 -7.52
C PRO A 95 -3.95 -7.54 -7.43
N MET A 96 -5.08 -7.82 -8.09
CA MET A 96 -5.56 -9.20 -8.23
C MET A 96 -4.47 -10.08 -8.88
N PRO A 97 -4.27 -11.32 -8.42
CA PRO A 97 -3.19 -12.20 -8.87
C PRO A 97 -3.53 -12.83 -10.23
N TYR A 98 -3.62 -12.00 -11.27
CA TYR A 98 -3.92 -12.46 -12.63
C TYR A 98 -2.71 -13.02 -13.38
N GLY A 99 -1.53 -13.05 -12.76
CA GLY A 99 -0.31 -13.55 -13.37
C GLY A 99 0.72 -13.98 -12.33
N LEU A 100 1.65 -14.85 -12.76
CA LEU A 100 2.68 -15.45 -11.91
C LEU A 100 3.58 -14.40 -11.20
N ARG A 101 3.77 -13.23 -11.78
CA ARG A 101 4.56 -12.16 -11.16
C ARG A 101 3.89 -11.60 -9.91
N TYR A 102 2.56 -11.43 -9.94
CA TYR A 102 1.82 -10.96 -8.77
C TYR A 102 1.79 -12.02 -7.68
N GLU A 103 1.62 -13.28 -8.06
CA GLU A 103 1.68 -14.41 -7.13
C GLU A 103 3.07 -14.53 -6.50
N GLY A 104 4.13 -14.44 -7.32
CA GLY A 104 5.51 -14.47 -6.87
C GLY A 104 5.86 -13.32 -5.93
N LEU A 105 5.40 -12.10 -6.25
CA LEU A 105 5.61 -10.94 -5.39
C LEU A 105 4.88 -11.09 -4.05
N ALA A 106 3.64 -11.57 -4.07
CA ALA A 106 2.87 -11.81 -2.85
C ALA A 106 3.53 -12.88 -1.97
N SER A 107 3.94 -14.01 -2.57
CA SER A 107 4.60 -15.11 -1.86
C SER A 107 5.94 -14.67 -1.28
N GLY A 108 6.77 -13.96 -2.08
CA GLY A 108 8.06 -13.46 -1.64
C GLY A 108 7.94 -12.45 -0.51
N LEU A 109 7.00 -11.52 -0.60
CA LEU A 109 6.74 -10.55 0.47
C LEU A 109 6.28 -11.26 1.77
N TYR A 110 5.39 -12.24 1.65
CA TYR A 110 4.92 -13.02 2.79
C TYR A 110 6.05 -13.82 3.45
N GLU A 111 6.90 -14.47 2.64
CA GLU A 111 8.05 -15.23 3.11
C GLU A 111 9.06 -14.33 3.83
N GLU A 112 9.44 -13.20 3.25
CA GLU A 112 10.37 -12.25 3.85
C GLU A 112 9.85 -11.69 5.18
N LEU A 113 8.58 -11.35 5.27
CA LEU A 113 7.98 -10.91 6.53
C LEU A 113 8.07 -11.99 7.61
N ASN A 114 7.72 -13.23 7.25
CA ASN A 114 7.80 -14.36 8.18
C ASN A 114 9.22 -14.66 8.65
N GLN A 115 10.22 -14.63 7.75
CA GLN A 115 11.62 -14.83 8.10
C GLN A 115 12.14 -13.77 9.08
N LYS A 116 11.61 -12.56 8.97
CA LYS A 116 11.93 -11.46 9.89
C LYS A 116 11.06 -11.44 11.16
N GLY A 117 10.19 -12.42 11.34
CA GLY A 117 9.28 -12.48 12.48
C GLY A 117 8.19 -11.41 12.48
N VAL A 118 7.94 -10.76 11.34
CA VAL A 118 6.87 -9.78 11.18
C VAL A 118 5.60 -10.49 10.74
N THR A 119 4.56 -10.44 11.56
CA THR A 119 3.23 -10.91 11.14
C THR A 119 2.75 -10.04 9.98
N GLY A 120 2.31 -10.68 8.90
CA GLY A 120 1.84 -9.97 7.71
C GLY A 120 0.53 -10.53 7.17
N ALA A 121 -0.27 -9.67 6.56
CA ALA A 121 -1.45 -10.06 5.81
C ALA A 121 -1.47 -9.36 4.45
N ILE A 122 -1.76 -10.13 3.41
CA ILE A 122 -1.87 -9.61 2.04
C ILE A 122 -3.29 -9.78 1.57
N ALA A 123 -3.88 -8.69 1.08
CA ALA A 123 -5.18 -8.71 0.43
C ALA A 123 -5.03 -8.33 -1.05
N PHE A 124 -5.94 -8.83 -1.86
CA PHE A 124 -5.98 -8.52 -3.28
C PHE A 124 -7.18 -7.64 -3.60
N MET A 125 -6.94 -6.56 -4.32
CA MET A 125 -7.98 -5.61 -4.68
C MET A 125 -7.73 -5.01 -6.06
N ARG A 126 -8.79 -4.95 -6.85
CA ARG A 126 -8.78 -4.32 -8.17
C ARG A 126 -8.69 -2.80 -8.05
N GLY A 127 -8.05 -2.16 -9.05
CA GLY A 127 -7.98 -0.70 -9.16
C GLY A 127 -6.93 -0.07 -8.23
N SER A 128 -6.01 0.71 -8.80
CA SER A 128 -4.97 1.40 -8.02
C SER A 128 -5.56 2.47 -7.09
N GLY A 129 -6.61 3.18 -7.52
CA GLY A 129 -7.31 4.17 -6.70
C GLY A 129 -7.95 3.58 -5.46
N TYR A 130 -8.59 2.42 -5.57
CA TYR A 130 -9.18 1.74 -4.41
C TYR A 130 -8.11 1.27 -3.42
N ARG A 131 -6.97 0.77 -3.92
CA ARG A 131 -5.85 0.37 -3.05
C ARG A 131 -5.23 1.56 -2.34
N LEU A 132 -5.05 2.68 -3.06
CA LEU A 132 -4.56 3.92 -2.46
C LEU A 132 -5.50 4.41 -1.35
N ASN A 133 -6.79 4.48 -1.60
CA ASN A 133 -7.78 4.90 -0.60
C ASN A 133 -7.73 4.01 0.66
N CYS A 134 -7.46 2.71 0.51
CA CYS A 134 -7.28 1.82 1.65
C CYS A 134 -6.09 2.20 2.54
N VAL A 135 -5.01 2.70 1.94
CA VAL A 135 -3.84 3.18 2.69
C VAL A 135 -4.13 4.56 3.31
N GLU A 136 -4.71 5.49 2.56
CA GLU A 136 -5.09 6.82 3.07
C GLU A 136 -6.07 6.72 4.26
N GLU A 137 -6.97 5.76 4.24
CA GLU A 137 -7.92 5.49 5.33
C GLU A 137 -7.31 4.67 6.49
N GLY A 138 -6.03 4.31 6.41
CA GLY A 138 -5.35 3.51 7.42
C GLY A 138 -5.83 2.06 7.54
N ARG A 139 -6.57 1.54 6.54
CA ARG A 139 -7.01 0.13 6.50
C ARG A 139 -5.88 -0.82 6.14
N PHE A 140 -4.90 -0.35 5.38
CA PHE A 140 -3.69 -1.06 5.01
C PHE A 140 -2.49 -0.14 5.19
N HIS A 141 -1.33 -0.73 5.50
CA HIS A 141 -0.07 0.00 5.67
C HIS A 141 0.63 0.26 4.33
N LEU A 142 0.51 -0.69 3.40
CA LEU A 142 1.19 -0.67 2.11
C LEU A 142 0.20 -0.96 0.98
N CYS A 143 0.47 -0.39 -0.20
CA CYS A 143 -0.18 -0.83 -1.42
C CYS A 143 0.85 -1.02 -2.55
N VAL A 144 0.58 -1.99 -3.41
CA VAL A 144 1.34 -2.23 -4.64
C VAL A 144 0.58 -1.63 -5.81
N MET A 145 1.29 -0.85 -6.64
CA MET A 145 0.73 -0.26 -7.86
C MET A 145 1.81 -0.15 -8.94
N SER A 146 1.43 0.18 -10.16
CA SER A 146 2.38 0.50 -11.21
C SER A 146 3.09 1.82 -10.92
N GLN A 147 4.31 1.99 -11.46
CA GLN A 147 5.03 3.25 -11.37
C GLN A 147 4.21 4.41 -11.94
N LEU A 148 3.54 4.19 -13.08
CA LEU A 148 2.68 5.21 -13.71
C LEU A 148 1.55 5.67 -12.78
N ALA A 149 0.89 4.74 -12.08
CA ALA A 149 -0.14 5.08 -11.10
C ALA A 149 0.44 5.85 -9.91
N PHE A 150 1.60 5.44 -9.39
CA PHE A 150 2.28 6.16 -8.32
C PHE A 150 2.63 7.60 -8.73
N GLU A 151 3.26 7.77 -9.88
CA GLU A 151 3.64 9.10 -10.38
C GLU A 151 2.42 10.01 -10.58
N HIS A 152 1.33 9.48 -11.11
CA HIS A 152 0.08 10.20 -11.26
C HIS A 152 -0.47 10.70 -9.91
N TYR A 153 -0.58 9.83 -8.91
CA TYR A 153 -1.09 10.22 -7.59
C TYR A 153 -0.15 11.18 -6.84
N ALA A 154 1.15 11.02 -6.99
CA ALA A 154 2.13 11.95 -6.44
C ALA A 154 2.00 13.35 -7.07
N GLN A 155 1.75 13.44 -8.39
CA GLN A 155 1.49 14.71 -9.09
C GLN A 155 0.16 15.34 -8.66
N GLU A 156 -0.84 14.55 -8.30
CA GLU A 156 -2.09 15.05 -7.71
C GLU A 156 -1.96 15.52 -6.27
N GLY A 157 -0.76 15.42 -5.67
CA GLY A 157 -0.48 15.87 -4.31
C GLY A 157 -0.96 14.91 -3.23
N LYS A 158 -1.13 13.61 -3.57
CA LYS A 158 -1.41 12.58 -2.58
C LYS A 158 -0.23 12.38 -1.65
N ASP A 159 -0.48 12.26 -0.36
CA ASP A 159 0.55 12.00 0.67
C ASP A 159 0.93 10.51 0.66
N ILE A 160 1.81 10.16 -0.28
CA ILE A 160 2.30 8.79 -0.49
C ILE A 160 3.81 8.78 -0.60
N GLN A 161 4.42 7.74 -0.02
CA GLN A 161 5.86 7.53 -0.07
C GLN A 161 6.20 6.26 -0.85
N LEU A 162 7.14 6.37 -1.80
CA LEU A 162 7.70 5.21 -2.48
C LEU A 162 8.68 4.49 -1.55
N ILE A 163 8.37 3.26 -1.18
CA ILE A 163 9.22 2.43 -0.31
C ILE A 163 10.18 1.57 -1.13
N ALA A 164 9.69 0.98 -2.23
CA ALA A 164 10.50 0.14 -3.10
C ALA A 164 10.01 0.22 -4.54
N ALA A 165 10.95 0.16 -5.49
CA ALA A 165 10.68 0.05 -6.92
C ALA A 165 11.39 -1.20 -7.47
N PHE A 166 10.66 -2.02 -8.22
CA PHE A 166 11.17 -3.30 -8.72
C PHE A 166 11.76 -3.21 -10.14
N GLY A 167 11.77 -2.03 -10.74
CA GLY A 167 12.32 -1.80 -12.06
C GLY A 167 11.37 -2.13 -13.22
N PRO A 168 11.84 -1.94 -14.48
CA PRO A 168 11.01 -2.12 -15.66
C PRO A 168 10.49 -3.55 -15.80
N GLN A 169 9.27 -3.69 -16.33
CA GLN A 169 8.61 -4.97 -16.60
C GLN A 169 8.38 -5.88 -15.38
N SER A 170 8.58 -5.37 -14.17
CA SER A 170 8.33 -6.15 -12.94
C SER A 170 6.83 -6.22 -12.57
N TYR A 171 6.03 -5.26 -13.04
CA TYR A 171 4.59 -5.19 -12.76
C TYR A 171 3.76 -5.89 -13.84
N VAL A 172 3.94 -5.52 -15.11
CA VAL A 172 3.33 -6.15 -16.28
C VAL A 172 4.35 -6.20 -17.43
N GLU A 173 4.23 -7.20 -18.29
CA GLU A 173 5.12 -7.34 -19.44
C GLU A 173 4.75 -6.36 -20.57
N GLN A 174 3.46 -6.30 -20.89
CA GLN A 174 2.96 -5.49 -21.99
C GLN A 174 1.47 -5.20 -21.83
N HIS A 175 1.06 -4.10 -22.45
CA HIS A 175 -0.36 -3.78 -22.65
C HIS A 175 -0.79 -4.19 -24.06
N ARG A 176 -1.99 -4.74 -24.20
CA ARG A 176 -2.53 -5.21 -25.48
C ARG A 176 -3.90 -4.63 -25.72
N VAL A 177 -4.16 -4.28 -26.97
CA VAL A 177 -5.50 -3.90 -27.45
C VAL A 177 -6.18 -5.15 -27.97
N PHE A 178 -7.30 -5.50 -27.39
CA PHE A 178 -8.16 -6.58 -27.89
C PHE A 178 -9.25 -5.97 -28.77
N VAL A 179 -9.40 -6.54 -29.94
CA VAL A 179 -10.43 -6.14 -30.90
C VAL A 179 -11.31 -7.35 -31.24
N ARG A 180 -12.51 -7.07 -31.70
CA ARG A 180 -13.37 -8.14 -32.21
C ARG A 180 -12.71 -8.82 -33.41
N PRO A 181 -13.02 -10.12 -33.67
CA PRO A 181 -12.44 -10.85 -34.81
C PRO A 181 -12.79 -10.24 -36.17
N ASP A 182 -13.91 -9.56 -36.28
CA ASP A 182 -14.42 -8.91 -37.51
C ASP A 182 -13.94 -7.46 -37.68
N PHE A 183 -13.09 -6.93 -36.77
CA PHE A 183 -12.55 -5.58 -36.83
C PHE A 183 -11.62 -5.42 -38.04
N LYS A 184 -11.89 -4.43 -38.89
CA LYS A 184 -11.13 -4.17 -40.13
C LYS A 184 -10.17 -2.99 -40.06
N GLY A 185 -9.88 -2.49 -38.86
CA GLY A 185 -8.93 -1.37 -38.67
C GLY A 185 -9.57 0.01 -38.71
N ASP A 186 -10.85 0.12 -38.93
CA ASP A 186 -11.57 1.41 -38.90
C ASP A 186 -12.00 1.73 -37.46
N TRP A 187 -11.41 2.79 -36.91
CA TRP A 187 -11.68 3.24 -35.54
C TRP A 187 -12.83 4.24 -35.44
N GLN A 188 -13.42 4.64 -36.57
CA GLN A 188 -14.50 5.63 -36.58
C GLN A 188 -15.71 5.11 -35.81
N ASN A 189 -16.13 5.87 -34.79
CA ASN A 189 -17.23 5.53 -33.89
C ASN A 189 -17.06 4.20 -33.10
N CYS A 190 -15.85 3.63 -33.07
CA CYS A 190 -15.59 2.48 -32.22
C CYS A 190 -15.74 2.82 -30.75
N LYS A 191 -16.32 1.89 -29.99
CA LYS A 191 -16.38 2.00 -28.54
C LYS A 191 -15.14 1.38 -27.92
N VAL A 192 -14.43 2.17 -27.11
CA VAL A 192 -13.23 1.75 -26.38
C VAL A 192 -13.56 1.68 -24.90
N GLY A 193 -13.39 0.50 -24.31
CA GLY A 193 -13.64 0.28 -22.90
C GLY A 193 -12.53 0.91 -22.05
N VAL A 194 -12.91 1.62 -20.99
CA VAL A 194 -11.99 2.25 -20.02
C VAL A 194 -12.42 1.88 -18.62
N ASP A 195 -11.46 1.40 -17.81
CA ASP A 195 -11.69 1.16 -16.38
C ASP A 195 -11.08 2.30 -15.57
N ALA A 196 -11.92 3.25 -15.17
CA ALA A 196 -11.51 4.41 -14.37
C ALA A 196 -11.02 4.05 -12.95
N SER A 197 -11.22 2.81 -12.50
CA SER A 197 -10.65 2.36 -11.22
C SER A 197 -9.17 2.02 -11.32
N SER A 198 -8.61 1.94 -12.53
CA SER A 198 -7.22 1.63 -12.83
C SER A 198 -6.62 2.78 -13.64
N VAL A 199 -6.06 3.77 -12.94
CA VAL A 199 -5.57 5.01 -13.53
C VAL A 199 -4.53 4.77 -14.64
N ASP A 200 -3.65 3.81 -14.45
CA ASP A 200 -2.65 3.43 -15.45
C ASP A 200 -3.29 2.87 -16.73
N GLN A 201 -4.32 2.03 -16.62
CA GLN A 201 -5.05 1.55 -17.79
C GLN A 201 -5.84 2.66 -18.47
N GLU A 202 -6.47 3.54 -17.73
CA GLU A 202 -7.18 4.68 -18.28
C GLU A 202 -6.22 5.60 -19.05
N MET A 203 -5.10 5.99 -18.44
CA MET A 203 -4.10 6.86 -19.07
C MET A 203 -3.54 6.24 -20.35
N LEU A 204 -3.12 4.97 -20.31
CA LEU A 204 -2.56 4.27 -21.45
C LEU A 204 -3.61 4.07 -22.56
N THR A 205 -4.85 3.80 -22.21
CA THR A 205 -5.95 3.70 -23.18
C THR A 205 -6.16 5.04 -23.86
N ARG A 206 -6.30 6.12 -23.11
CA ARG A 206 -6.49 7.46 -23.67
C ARG A 206 -5.31 7.90 -24.54
N PHE A 207 -4.08 7.59 -24.12
CA PHE A 207 -2.88 7.85 -24.91
C PHE A 207 -2.89 7.07 -26.24
N CYS A 208 -3.20 5.77 -26.20
CA CYS A 208 -3.23 4.91 -27.38
C CYS A 208 -4.26 5.33 -28.43
N PHE A 209 -5.36 5.94 -27.99
CA PHE A 209 -6.46 6.36 -28.85
C PHE A 209 -6.63 7.89 -28.97
N ALA A 210 -5.63 8.67 -28.58
CA ALA A 210 -5.72 10.12 -28.53
C ALA A 210 -6.02 10.75 -29.91
N ASP A 211 -5.51 10.15 -30.97
CA ASP A 211 -5.64 10.60 -32.37
C ASP A 211 -6.78 9.87 -33.13
N LYS A 212 -7.57 9.04 -32.44
CA LYS A 212 -8.60 8.20 -33.06
C LYS A 212 -10.01 8.67 -32.69
N PRO A 213 -10.97 8.69 -33.64
CA PRO A 213 -12.34 9.14 -33.41
C PRO A 213 -13.17 8.04 -32.71
N VAL A 214 -12.79 7.73 -31.47
CA VAL A 214 -13.43 6.66 -30.66
C VAL A 214 -14.35 7.24 -29.59
N GLN A 215 -15.28 6.41 -29.11
CA GLN A 215 -16.12 6.70 -27.96
C GLN A 215 -15.66 5.89 -26.76
N TYR A 216 -15.25 6.57 -25.67
CA TYR A 216 -14.89 5.89 -24.43
C TYR A 216 -16.15 5.47 -23.66
N VAL A 217 -16.15 4.22 -23.20
CA VAL A 217 -17.24 3.66 -22.40
C VAL A 217 -16.69 3.03 -21.11
N PRO A 218 -17.31 3.29 -19.96
CA PRO A 218 -16.86 2.72 -18.72
C PRO A 218 -17.08 1.20 -18.70
N ILE A 219 -16.06 0.48 -18.30
CA ILE A 219 -16.12 -0.98 -18.12
C ILE A 219 -15.33 -1.39 -16.89
N ILE A 220 -15.49 -2.64 -16.50
CA ILE A 220 -14.65 -3.32 -15.55
C ILE A 220 -13.73 -4.28 -16.31
N TYR A 221 -12.43 -4.02 -16.36
CA TYR A 221 -11.51 -4.78 -17.21
C TYR A 221 -11.49 -6.29 -16.92
N SER A 222 -11.76 -6.70 -15.68
CA SER A 222 -11.85 -8.13 -15.32
C SER A 222 -13.09 -8.83 -15.93
N GLN A 223 -14.06 -8.07 -16.40
CA GLN A 223 -15.29 -8.57 -17.05
C GLN A 223 -15.29 -8.40 -18.57
N LEU A 224 -14.10 -8.24 -19.15
CA LEU A 224 -13.92 -7.93 -20.56
C LEU A 224 -14.56 -8.95 -21.52
N VAL A 225 -14.37 -10.24 -21.24
CA VAL A 225 -14.74 -11.32 -22.16
C VAL A 225 -16.22 -11.29 -22.58
N PRO A 226 -17.18 -11.02 -21.68
CA PRO A 226 -18.59 -10.89 -22.04
C PRO A 226 -18.91 -9.71 -22.97
N PHE A 227 -18.06 -8.66 -22.96
CA PHE A 227 -18.32 -7.43 -23.73
C PHE A 227 -17.75 -7.47 -25.16
N LEU A 228 -16.78 -8.33 -25.45
CA LEU A 228 -16.15 -8.43 -26.76
C LEU A 228 -17.13 -8.81 -27.90
N PRO A 229 -18.15 -9.65 -27.70
CA PRO A 229 -19.13 -9.96 -28.77
C PRO A 229 -20.05 -8.79 -29.16
N VAL A 230 -20.17 -7.75 -28.29
CA VAL A 230 -21.24 -6.74 -28.38
C VAL A 230 -20.78 -5.37 -28.88
N SER A 231 -19.59 -5.19 -29.42
CA SER A 231 -19.12 -3.91 -30.02
C SER A 231 -18.04 -3.14 -29.28
N TYR A 232 -17.15 -3.78 -28.52
CA TYR A 232 -16.10 -3.08 -27.80
C TYR A 232 -14.70 -3.47 -28.27
N THR A 233 -13.84 -2.47 -28.45
CA THR A 233 -12.39 -2.62 -28.58
C THR A 233 -11.73 -2.23 -27.25
N HIS A 234 -10.71 -2.94 -26.82
CA HIS A 234 -10.24 -2.79 -25.45
C HIS A 234 -8.73 -2.87 -25.28
N LEU A 235 -8.20 -2.05 -24.38
CA LEU A 235 -6.83 -2.12 -23.93
C LEU A 235 -6.76 -2.90 -22.59
N ARG A 236 -5.91 -3.93 -22.51
CA ARG A 236 -5.70 -4.72 -21.31
C ARG A 236 -4.22 -4.90 -21.01
N ALA A 237 -3.84 -4.67 -19.75
CA ALA A 237 -2.59 -5.19 -19.23
C ALA A 237 -2.78 -6.66 -18.87
N HIS A 238 -2.02 -7.56 -19.48
CA HIS A 238 -2.12 -8.98 -19.21
C HIS A 238 -0.77 -9.68 -19.22
N GLU A 239 -0.51 -10.39 -18.15
CA GLU A 239 0.31 -11.58 -18.19
C GLU A 239 -0.63 -12.79 -18.37
N THR A 240 -0.67 -13.37 -19.54
CA THR A 240 -1.16 -14.73 -19.69
C THR A 240 -0.35 -15.41 -20.76
N THR A 241 0.60 -16.17 -20.33
CA THR A 241 1.11 -17.27 -21.12
C THR A 241 0.27 -18.48 -20.75
N LEU A 242 -0.84 -18.67 -21.47
CA LEU A 242 -1.44 -19.99 -21.53
C LEU A 242 -0.68 -20.73 -22.65
N HIS A 243 0.12 -21.69 -22.26
CA HIS A 243 0.58 -22.80 -23.09
C HIS A 243 -0.45 -23.93 -23.03
#